data_9ee30b22149ef28f6dafc1c329663b66
#
_entry.id   9ee30b22149ef28f6dafc1c329663b66
#
_cell.length_a   1.000
_cell.length_b   1.000
_cell.length_c   1.000
_cell.angle_alpha   90.00
_cell.angle_beta   90.00
_cell.angle_gamma   90.00
#
_symmetry.space_group_name_H-M   'P 1'
#
loop_
_entity.id
_entity.type
_entity.pdbx_description
1 polymer ?
#
loop_
_entity_poly.entity_id
_entity_poly.type
_entity_poly.pdbx_seq_one_letter_code
_entity_poly.pdbx_strand_id
1 'polypeptide(L)'
;MGYVVGQDIGYSNLKIAFGTSDGEMTTVIRPAGAAPKEHFGSRFDGKKQDDFLHVNVNGQEFVAGVSTDRAEMWERSLHADYAKTDSYKALFHAGLLLTGQKEIDLLVTGLPVSQFQDEALREDLRKRFTGEHKVTAKRTVNVKDVMVVAQPIGGLLDYVNLVDDGPEEDRITDEHRILVVDPGFYSLDWVLVSNGQLQRQSSGTSLKASSVLLE
;
A
#
# COMPACT_ATOMS: atom_id res chain seq x y z
N MET A 1 5.15 7.49 -22.44
CA MET A 1 5.49 7.79 -21.04
C MET A 1 4.22 7.64 -20.23
N GLY A 2 4.17 6.63 -19.37
CA GLY A 2 3.02 6.39 -18.50
C GLY A 2 3.32 6.91 -17.10
N TYR A 3 2.28 7.40 -16.39
CA TYR A 3 2.39 7.76 -14.99
C TYR A 3 2.10 6.53 -14.12
N VAL A 4 3.07 6.14 -13.31
CA VAL A 4 3.03 4.92 -12.49
C VAL A 4 2.98 5.29 -11.02
N VAL A 5 2.19 4.54 -10.26
CA VAL A 5 2.06 4.67 -8.82
C VAL A 5 2.23 3.31 -8.17
N GLY A 6 3.19 3.17 -7.28
CA GLY A 6 3.28 2.06 -6.34
C GLY A 6 2.64 2.45 -5.01
N GLN A 7 1.73 1.65 -4.48
CA GLN A 7 1.07 1.93 -3.22
C GLN A 7 1.00 0.68 -2.33
N ASP A 8 1.73 0.72 -1.21
CA ASP A 8 1.69 -0.30 -0.17
C ASP A 8 0.88 0.23 1.03
N ILE A 9 -0.30 -0.36 1.25
CA ILE A 9 -1.21 -0.01 2.35
C ILE A 9 -1.06 -1.08 3.43
N GLY A 10 -0.07 -0.88 4.29
CA GLY A 10 0.16 -1.74 5.43
C GLY A 10 -0.70 -1.38 6.65
N TYR A 11 -0.56 -2.16 7.71
CA TYR A 11 -1.27 -1.90 8.98
C TYR A 11 -0.65 -0.75 9.79
N SER A 12 0.62 -0.44 9.56
CA SER A 12 1.36 0.63 10.26
C SER A 12 1.54 1.86 9.41
N ASN A 13 1.91 1.66 8.15
CA ASN A 13 2.28 2.73 7.24
C ASN A 13 1.60 2.57 5.88
N LEU A 14 1.28 3.71 5.29
CA LEU A 14 0.97 3.90 3.89
C LEU A 14 2.26 4.36 3.20
N LYS A 15 2.80 3.55 2.29
CA LYS A 15 3.98 3.88 1.50
C LYS A 15 3.57 4.09 0.06
N ILE A 16 4.07 5.13 -0.56
CA ILE A 16 3.70 5.51 -1.93
C ILE A 16 4.95 5.90 -2.67
N ALA A 17 5.10 5.39 -3.90
CA ALA A 17 6.09 5.82 -4.87
C ALA A 17 5.37 6.19 -6.15
N PHE A 18 5.68 7.34 -6.75
CA PHE A 18 5.00 7.78 -7.96
C PHE A 18 5.90 8.63 -8.85
N GLY A 19 5.69 8.54 -10.15
CA GLY A 19 6.45 9.26 -11.16
C GLY A 19 6.10 8.79 -12.57
N THR A 20 6.87 9.23 -13.55
CA THR A 20 6.79 8.70 -14.92
C THR A 20 7.69 7.48 -15.06
N SER A 21 7.31 6.53 -15.92
CA SER A 21 7.98 5.22 -16.07
C SER A 21 9.48 5.31 -16.43
N ASP A 22 9.94 6.45 -16.87
CA ASP A 22 11.31 6.75 -17.31
C ASP A 22 11.90 7.98 -16.60
N GLY A 23 11.24 8.47 -15.55
CA GLY A 23 11.64 9.64 -14.77
C GLY A 23 11.98 9.33 -13.33
N GLU A 24 12.28 10.37 -12.58
CA GLU A 24 12.51 10.27 -11.15
C GLU A 24 11.22 9.88 -10.43
N MET A 25 11.34 9.00 -9.44
CA MET A 25 10.26 8.59 -8.57
C MET A 25 10.27 9.40 -7.27
N THR A 26 9.12 9.92 -6.90
CA THR A 26 8.89 10.53 -5.59
C THR A 26 8.35 9.51 -4.62
N THR A 27 8.93 9.41 -3.43
CA THR A 27 8.44 8.50 -2.37
C THR A 27 7.87 9.28 -1.20
N VAL A 28 6.76 8.78 -0.64
CA VAL A 28 6.11 9.36 0.55
C VAL A 28 5.72 8.23 1.48
N ILE A 29 5.99 8.41 2.76
CA ILE A 29 5.55 7.49 3.83
C ILE A 29 4.65 8.28 4.78
N ARG A 30 3.49 7.72 5.11
CA ARG A 30 2.54 8.24 6.07
C ARG A 30 2.09 7.14 7.03
N PRO A 31 1.68 7.47 8.27
CA PRO A 31 1.01 6.49 9.12
C PRO A 31 -0.26 5.95 8.45
N ALA A 32 -0.62 4.69 8.70
CA ALA A 32 -1.80 4.06 8.10
C ALA A 32 -3.10 4.32 8.87
N GLY A 33 -3.19 5.44 9.59
CA GLY A 33 -4.43 5.86 10.23
C GLY A 33 -5.40 6.49 9.23
N ALA A 34 -6.66 6.04 9.24
CA ALA A 34 -7.75 6.68 8.52
C ALA A 34 -9.09 6.44 9.22
N ALA A 35 -9.86 7.49 9.46
CA ALA A 35 -11.17 7.43 10.11
C ALA A 35 -12.09 8.54 9.56
N PRO A 36 -13.42 8.41 9.75
CA PRO A 36 -14.36 9.50 9.50
C PRO A 36 -13.91 10.80 10.19
N LYS A 37 -14.05 11.92 9.50
CA LYS A 37 -13.62 13.24 10.00
C LYS A 37 -14.20 13.59 11.36
N GLU A 38 -15.40 13.15 11.64
CA GLU A 38 -16.11 13.37 12.91
C GLU A 38 -15.42 12.75 14.14
N HIS A 39 -14.53 11.76 13.92
CA HIS A 39 -13.74 11.14 14.98
C HIS A 39 -12.50 11.97 15.37
N PHE A 40 -12.27 13.08 14.69
CA PHE A 40 -11.15 13.98 14.98
C PHE A 40 -11.65 15.25 15.66
N GLY A 41 -11.22 15.46 16.87
CA GLY A 41 -11.56 16.68 17.63
C GLY A 41 -11.11 17.96 16.93
N SER A 42 -11.80 19.06 17.21
CA SER A 42 -11.38 20.40 16.77
C SER A 42 -10.25 20.92 17.65
N ARG A 43 -9.24 21.54 17.05
CA ARG A 43 -8.17 22.19 17.82
C ARG A 43 -8.72 23.40 18.59
N PHE A 44 -8.31 23.55 19.84
CA PHE A 44 -8.69 24.67 20.72
C PHE A 44 -8.19 26.02 20.19
N ASP A 45 -7.07 26.00 19.42
CA ASP A 45 -6.43 27.21 18.88
C ASP A 45 -7.01 27.66 17.53
N GLY A 46 -8.01 26.97 17.00
CA GLY A 46 -8.66 27.27 15.73
C GLY A 46 -7.77 27.11 14.49
N LYS A 47 -6.52 26.65 14.66
CA LYS A 47 -5.64 26.40 13.53
C LYS A 47 -6.06 25.12 12.80
N LYS A 48 -5.97 25.15 11.47
CA LYS A 48 -6.17 23.94 10.66
C LYS A 48 -5.08 22.93 11.01
N GLN A 49 -5.43 21.64 11.03
CA GLN A 49 -4.44 20.57 11.09
C GLN A 49 -3.89 20.38 9.67
N ASP A 50 -2.79 21.08 9.36
CA ASP A 50 -2.28 21.21 7.99
C ASP A 50 -1.68 19.93 7.40
N ASP A 51 -1.48 18.87 8.22
CA ASP A 51 -0.90 17.59 7.83
C ASP A 51 -1.95 16.50 7.53
N PHE A 52 -3.24 16.81 7.63
CA PHE A 52 -4.33 15.87 7.39
C PHE A 52 -4.68 15.77 5.91
N LEU A 53 -4.76 14.55 5.39
CA LEU A 53 -5.28 14.29 4.06
C LEU A 53 -6.79 14.06 4.16
N HIS A 54 -7.56 15.01 3.65
CA HIS A 54 -9.02 14.92 3.60
C HIS A 54 -9.43 14.23 2.31
N VAL A 55 -10.07 13.07 2.43
CA VAL A 55 -10.54 12.26 1.30
C VAL A 55 -12.02 11.93 1.42
N ASN A 56 -12.65 11.58 0.32
CA ASN A 56 -14.03 11.12 0.27
C ASN A 56 -14.08 9.60 0.13
N VAL A 57 -14.88 8.94 0.95
CA VAL A 57 -15.19 7.52 0.84
C VAL A 57 -16.70 7.36 0.88
N ASN A 58 -17.30 6.86 -0.20
CA ASN A 58 -18.74 6.59 -0.30
C ASN A 58 -19.62 7.80 0.06
N GLY A 59 -19.16 9.02 -0.19
CA GLY A 59 -19.88 10.27 0.14
C GLY A 59 -19.54 10.87 1.51
N GLN A 60 -18.84 10.14 2.38
CA GLN A 60 -18.40 10.60 3.70
C GLN A 60 -16.96 11.15 3.63
N GLU A 61 -16.68 12.20 4.39
CA GLU A 61 -15.33 12.77 4.53
C GLU A 61 -14.52 11.98 5.55
N PHE A 62 -13.35 11.51 5.13
CA PHE A 62 -12.36 10.84 5.97
C PHE A 62 -11.10 11.68 6.11
N VAL A 63 -10.41 11.52 7.22
CA VAL A 63 -9.04 11.94 7.42
C VAL A 63 -8.16 10.70 7.31
N ALA A 64 -7.09 10.76 6.51
CA ALA A 64 -6.20 9.64 6.24
C ALA A 64 -4.72 10.04 6.28
N GLY A 65 -3.84 9.05 6.43
CA GLY A 65 -2.40 9.26 6.49
C GLY A 65 -1.92 9.87 7.81
N VAL A 66 -2.61 9.58 8.90
CA VAL A 66 -2.36 10.12 10.23
C VAL A 66 -2.06 9.02 11.25
N SER A 67 -1.41 9.38 12.35
CA SER A 67 -1.17 8.45 13.46
C SER A 67 -2.50 8.04 14.11
N THR A 68 -2.60 6.78 14.50
CA THR A 68 -3.84 6.18 15.02
C THR A 68 -4.29 6.73 16.36
N ASP A 69 -3.38 7.33 17.14
CA ASP A 69 -3.65 7.99 18.42
C ASP A 69 -4.34 9.35 18.28
N ARG A 70 -4.50 9.86 17.07
CA ARG A 70 -5.13 11.16 16.80
C ARG A 70 -6.65 11.12 16.64
N ALA A 71 -7.24 9.94 16.44
CA ALA A 71 -8.68 9.79 16.30
C ALA A 71 -9.29 9.25 17.60
N GLU A 72 -10.37 9.90 18.06
CA GLU A 72 -11.21 9.35 19.12
C GLU A 72 -11.90 8.08 18.60
N MET A 73 -11.99 7.03 19.41
CA MET A 73 -12.65 5.76 19.07
C MET A 73 -12.01 5.03 17.87
N TRP A 74 -10.69 5.15 17.72
CA TRP A 74 -9.98 4.38 16.70
C TRP A 74 -9.86 2.90 17.12
N GLU A 75 -10.51 2.01 16.38
CA GLU A 75 -10.23 0.58 16.44
C GLU A 75 -9.34 0.19 15.26
N ARG A 76 -8.14 -0.31 15.55
CA ARG A 76 -7.25 -0.84 14.53
C ARG A 76 -7.83 -2.15 14.01
N SER A 77 -8.25 -2.17 12.76
CA SER A 77 -8.79 -3.38 12.11
C SER A 77 -7.66 -4.37 11.79
N LEU A 78 -7.24 -5.14 12.79
CA LEU A 78 -6.24 -6.20 12.62
C LEU A 78 -6.93 -7.51 12.20
N HIS A 79 -7.49 -7.57 10.99
CA HIS A 79 -8.14 -8.77 10.48
C HIS A 79 -7.98 -8.94 8.96
N ALA A 80 -8.25 -10.15 8.48
CA ALA A 80 -8.06 -10.53 7.08
C ALA A 80 -8.87 -9.69 6.07
N ASP A 81 -9.98 -9.09 6.51
CA ASP A 81 -10.83 -8.24 5.66
C ASP A 81 -10.41 -6.76 5.64
N TYR A 82 -9.24 -6.41 6.18
CA TYR A 82 -8.75 -5.03 6.22
C TYR A 82 -8.82 -4.34 4.85
N ALA A 83 -8.40 -5.03 3.79
CA ALA A 83 -8.44 -4.50 2.42
C ALA A 83 -9.86 -4.15 1.91
N LYS A 84 -10.92 -4.59 2.61
CA LYS A 84 -12.32 -4.28 2.25
C LYS A 84 -12.91 -3.11 3.06
N THR A 85 -12.17 -2.59 4.03
CA THR A 85 -12.67 -1.52 4.93
C THR A 85 -12.67 -0.15 4.26
N ASP A 86 -13.53 0.76 4.76
CA ASP A 86 -13.54 2.16 4.33
C ASP A 86 -12.26 2.89 4.72
N SER A 87 -11.61 2.52 5.83
CA SER A 87 -10.30 3.05 6.22
C SER A 87 -9.21 2.69 5.21
N TYR A 88 -9.21 1.45 4.69
CA TYR A 88 -8.29 1.04 3.62
C TYR A 88 -8.55 1.83 2.33
N LYS A 89 -9.84 2.01 1.96
CA LYS A 89 -10.22 2.83 0.82
C LYS A 89 -9.84 4.30 1.00
N ALA A 90 -9.95 4.84 2.23
CA ALA A 90 -9.50 6.19 2.53
C ALA A 90 -7.99 6.36 2.35
N LEU A 91 -7.19 5.38 2.79
CA LEU A 91 -5.74 5.37 2.56
C LEU A 91 -5.39 5.25 1.08
N PHE A 92 -6.11 4.41 0.33
CA PHE A 92 -5.98 4.33 -1.12
C PHE A 92 -6.25 5.69 -1.79
N HIS A 93 -7.35 6.36 -1.45
CA HIS A 93 -7.69 7.70 -1.96
C HIS A 93 -6.65 8.75 -1.55
N ALA A 94 -6.10 8.65 -0.34
CA ALA A 94 -5.04 9.54 0.13
C ALA A 94 -3.77 9.40 -0.73
N GLY A 95 -3.40 8.16 -1.08
CA GLY A 95 -2.30 7.91 -2.00
C GLY A 95 -2.53 8.54 -3.38
N LEU A 96 -3.70 8.34 -3.97
CA LEU A 96 -4.05 8.99 -5.24
C LEU A 96 -4.03 10.52 -5.13
N LEU A 97 -4.49 11.08 -4.01
CA LEU A 97 -4.49 12.53 -3.79
C LEU A 97 -3.07 13.11 -3.76
N LEU A 98 -2.13 12.40 -3.13
CA LEU A 98 -0.71 12.81 -2.99
C LEU A 98 0.01 12.88 -4.32
N THR A 99 -0.36 12.06 -5.32
CA THR A 99 0.28 12.09 -6.65
C THR A 99 0.10 13.42 -7.37
N GLY A 100 -0.94 14.18 -7.02
CA GLY A 100 -1.28 15.40 -7.76
C GLY A 100 -1.90 15.17 -9.14
N GLN A 101 -2.01 13.92 -9.62
CA GLN A 101 -2.47 13.59 -10.97
C GLN A 101 -3.99 13.39 -11.06
N LYS A 102 -4.53 13.56 -12.26
CA LYS A 102 -5.93 13.23 -12.57
C LYS A 102 -6.07 11.87 -13.22
N GLU A 103 -4.98 11.36 -13.79
CA GLU A 103 -4.93 10.10 -14.49
C GLU A 103 -3.67 9.33 -14.09
N ILE A 104 -3.81 8.04 -13.84
CA ILE A 104 -2.73 7.11 -13.49
C ILE A 104 -2.81 5.96 -14.50
N ASP A 105 -1.72 5.73 -15.24
CA ASP A 105 -1.70 4.69 -16.26
C ASP A 105 -1.58 3.30 -15.65
N LEU A 106 -0.75 3.15 -14.60
CA LEU A 106 -0.60 1.90 -13.87
C LEU A 106 -0.48 2.17 -12.37
N LEU A 107 -1.33 1.52 -11.59
CA LEU A 107 -1.19 1.40 -10.14
C LEU A 107 -0.66 0.01 -9.81
N VAL A 108 0.43 -0.06 -9.06
CA VAL A 108 0.96 -1.30 -8.48
C VAL A 108 0.64 -1.30 -6.98
N THR A 109 -0.02 -2.35 -6.50
CA THR A 109 -0.33 -2.51 -5.07
C THR A 109 -0.08 -3.93 -4.60
N GLY A 110 0.09 -4.13 -3.30
CA GLY A 110 0.43 -5.41 -2.71
C GLY A 110 -0.67 -6.00 -1.84
N LEU A 111 -0.67 -7.33 -1.76
CA LEU A 111 -1.42 -8.11 -0.76
C LEU A 111 -0.45 -8.99 0.02
N PRO A 112 -0.76 -9.33 1.29
CA PRO A 112 -0.11 -10.42 2.00
C PRO A 112 -0.09 -11.69 1.15
N VAL A 113 0.95 -12.52 1.27
CA VAL A 113 1.17 -13.66 0.37
C VAL A 113 -0.03 -14.61 0.33
N SER A 114 -0.65 -14.91 1.47
CA SER A 114 -1.83 -15.77 1.54
C SER A 114 -3.04 -15.21 0.77
N GLN A 115 -3.25 -13.89 0.83
CA GLN A 115 -4.33 -13.21 0.09
C GLN A 115 -3.98 -13.08 -1.39
N PHE A 116 -2.72 -12.85 -1.72
CA PHE A 116 -2.25 -12.82 -3.10
C PHE A 116 -2.41 -14.19 -3.80
N GLN A 117 -2.28 -15.29 -3.08
CA GLN A 117 -2.50 -16.63 -3.63
C GLN A 117 -3.97 -16.92 -3.95
N ASP A 118 -4.91 -16.18 -3.33
CA ASP A 118 -6.35 -16.24 -3.66
C ASP A 118 -6.64 -15.34 -4.88
N GLU A 119 -6.98 -15.98 -5.99
CA GLU A 119 -7.26 -15.30 -7.26
C GLU A 119 -8.49 -14.40 -7.17
N ALA A 120 -9.52 -14.81 -6.41
CA ALA A 120 -10.74 -14.02 -6.25
C ALA A 120 -10.46 -12.73 -5.49
N LEU A 121 -9.63 -12.78 -4.44
CA LEU A 121 -9.24 -11.58 -3.69
C LEU A 121 -8.38 -10.62 -4.53
N ARG A 122 -7.44 -11.14 -5.32
CA ARG A 122 -6.64 -10.30 -6.24
C ARG A 122 -7.52 -9.58 -7.25
N GLU A 123 -8.41 -10.32 -7.89
CA GLU A 123 -9.28 -9.77 -8.93
C GLU A 123 -10.31 -8.79 -8.36
N ASP A 124 -10.83 -9.04 -7.15
CA ASP A 124 -11.70 -8.10 -6.45
C ASP A 124 -10.96 -6.78 -6.16
N LEU A 125 -9.72 -6.84 -5.64
CA LEU A 125 -8.92 -5.65 -5.39
C LEU A 125 -8.62 -4.89 -6.69
N ARG A 126 -8.20 -5.61 -7.74
CA ARG A 126 -7.94 -5.03 -9.06
C ARG A 126 -9.16 -4.28 -9.59
N LYS A 127 -10.33 -4.88 -9.55
CA LYS A 127 -11.59 -4.26 -10.00
C LYS A 127 -11.96 -3.03 -9.18
N ARG A 128 -11.80 -3.10 -7.85
CA ARG A 128 -12.13 -1.97 -6.96
C ARG A 128 -11.23 -0.77 -7.14
N PHE A 129 -9.97 -0.98 -7.56
CA PHE A 129 -8.98 0.08 -7.71
C PHE A 129 -8.86 0.60 -9.15
N THR A 130 -9.41 -0.11 -10.13
CA THR A 130 -9.48 0.35 -11.54
C THR A 130 -10.66 1.30 -11.73
N GLY A 131 -10.46 2.35 -12.55
CA GLY A 131 -11.50 3.29 -12.95
C GLY A 131 -11.46 4.62 -12.21
N GLU A 132 -12.60 5.30 -12.16
CA GLU A 132 -12.72 6.63 -11.58
C GLU A 132 -12.95 6.61 -10.08
N HIS A 133 -12.12 7.35 -9.35
CA HIS A 133 -12.18 7.51 -7.90
C HIS A 133 -12.41 8.97 -7.53
N LYS A 134 -13.56 9.28 -6.94
CA LYS A 134 -13.83 10.60 -6.39
C LYS A 134 -13.09 10.76 -5.06
N VAL A 135 -11.81 11.11 -5.13
CA VAL A 135 -10.92 11.18 -3.97
C VAL A 135 -11.22 12.34 -3.04
N THR A 136 -11.82 13.44 -3.53
CA THR A 136 -12.38 14.52 -2.73
C THR A 136 -13.70 15.03 -3.34
N ALA A 137 -14.39 15.96 -2.67
CA ALA A 137 -15.60 16.55 -3.24
C ALA A 137 -15.37 17.24 -4.60
N LYS A 138 -14.13 17.70 -4.87
CA LYS A 138 -13.77 18.47 -6.06
C LYS A 138 -12.82 17.77 -7.01
N ARG A 139 -12.32 16.58 -6.64
CA ARG A 139 -11.29 15.89 -7.41
C ARG A 139 -11.62 14.42 -7.64
N THR A 140 -11.57 14.03 -8.89
CA THR A 140 -11.62 12.63 -9.35
C THR A 140 -10.27 12.26 -9.95
N VAL A 141 -9.82 11.05 -9.69
CA VAL A 141 -8.61 10.45 -10.28
C VAL A 141 -9.05 9.18 -10.99
N ASN A 142 -8.61 9.01 -12.24
CA ASN A 142 -8.84 7.81 -13.02
C ASN A 142 -7.61 6.90 -13.00
N VAL A 143 -7.77 5.65 -12.59
CA VAL A 143 -6.74 4.60 -12.61
C VAL A 143 -7.05 3.66 -13.78
N LYS A 144 -6.20 3.67 -14.82
CA LYS A 144 -6.45 2.90 -16.06
C LYS A 144 -6.25 1.41 -15.85
N ASP A 145 -5.17 1.03 -15.16
CA ASP A 145 -4.86 -0.37 -14.90
C ASP A 145 -4.26 -0.55 -13.49
N VAL A 146 -4.45 -1.75 -12.94
CA VAL A 146 -3.99 -2.12 -11.60
C VAL A 146 -3.29 -3.47 -11.64
N MET A 147 -2.05 -3.49 -11.17
CA MET A 147 -1.27 -4.70 -10.94
C MET A 147 -1.25 -5.00 -9.44
N VAL A 148 -1.66 -6.21 -9.07
CA VAL A 148 -1.60 -6.69 -7.68
C VAL A 148 -0.45 -7.68 -7.56
N VAL A 149 0.45 -7.45 -6.61
CA VAL A 149 1.63 -8.30 -6.34
C VAL A 149 1.61 -8.83 -4.90
N ALA A 150 2.40 -9.85 -4.62
CA ALA A 150 2.69 -10.22 -3.23
C ALA A 150 3.63 -9.16 -2.62
N GLN A 151 3.29 -8.62 -1.44
CA GLN A 151 4.03 -7.51 -0.81
C GLN A 151 5.55 -7.72 -0.77
N PRO A 152 6.11 -8.91 -0.39
CA PRO A 152 7.54 -9.08 -0.35
C PRO A 152 8.26 -8.94 -1.71
N ILE A 153 7.53 -9.08 -2.84
CA ILE A 153 8.11 -8.93 -4.18
C ILE A 153 8.57 -7.48 -4.42
N GLY A 154 7.89 -6.49 -3.83
CA GLY A 154 8.33 -5.09 -3.91
C GLY A 154 9.75 -4.89 -3.36
N GLY A 155 10.05 -5.48 -2.19
CA GLY A 155 11.38 -5.43 -1.60
C GLY A 155 12.43 -6.19 -2.41
N LEU A 156 12.04 -7.33 -3.02
CA LEU A 156 12.95 -8.05 -3.93
C LEU A 156 13.33 -7.20 -5.15
N LEU A 157 12.34 -6.57 -5.79
CA LEU A 157 12.60 -5.73 -6.97
C LEU A 157 13.46 -4.51 -6.65
N ASP A 158 13.26 -3.91 -5.50
CA ASP A 158 14.09 -2.79 -5.01
C ASP A 158 15.55 -3.25 -4.82
N TYR A 159 15.76 -4.42 -4.19
CA TYR A 159 17.08 -5.01 -4.02
C TYR A 159 17.74 -5.37 -5.37
N VAL A 160 17.02 -6.00 -6.29
CA VAL A 160 17.53 -6.33 -7.62
C VAL A 160 18.00 -5.09 -8.36
N ASN A 161 17.18 -4.03 -8.36
CA ASN A 161 17.56 -2.76 -9.00
C ASN A 161 18.80 -2.13 -8.36
N LEU A 162 18.98 -2.28 -7.03
CA LEU A 162 20.13 -1.77 -6.32
C LEU A 162 21.42 -2.51 -6.71
N VAL A 163 21.36 -3.84 -6.87
CA VAL A 163 22.55 -4.66 -7.17
C VAL A 163 22.85 -4.75 -8.66
N ASP A 164 21.91 -4.47 -9.56
CA ASP A 164 22.12 -4.45 -11.00
C ASP A 164 23.12 -3.35 -11.43
N ASP A 165 23.17 -2.24 -10.69
CA ASP A 165 24.13 -1.16 -10.88
C ASP A 165 25.48 -1.44 -10.19
N GLY A 166 25.60 -2.55 -9.45
CA GLY A 166 26.77 -2.97 -8.69
C GLY A 166 27.68 -3.96 -9.43
N PRO A 167 28.65 -4.57 -8.70
CA PRO A 167 29.51 -5.60 -9.22
C PRO A 167 28.73 -6.78 -9.79
N GLU A 168 29.24 -7.39 -10.87
CA GLU A 168 28.56 -8.52 -11.55
C GLU A 168 28.34 -9.72 -10.63
N GLU A 169 29.24 -9.93 -9.68
CA GLU A 169 29.17 -11.00 -8.67
C GLU A 169 28.01 -10.86 -7.67
N ASP A 170 27.50 -9.65 -7.48
CA ASP A 170 26.36 -9.38 -6.58
C ASP A 170 25.00 -9.45 -7.30
N ARG A 171 24.99 -9.59 -8.62
CA ARG A 171 23.77 -9.61 -9.42
C ARG A 171 22.96 -10.87 -9.19
N ILE A 172 21.66 -10.67 -9.08
CA ILE A 172 20.70 -11.77 -8.99
C ILE A 172 20.39 -12.28 -10.40
N THR A 173 20.59 -13.58 -10.59
CA THR A 173 20.26 -14.29 -11.85
C THR A 173 19.13 -15.28 -11.60
N ASP A 174 18.57 -15.83 -12.67
CA ASP A 174 17.52 -16.87 -12.61
C ASP A 174 17.98 -18.16 -11.91
N GLU A 175 19.29 -18.39 -11.81
CA GLU A 175 19.85 -19.58 -11.12
C GLU A 175 19.76 -19.47 -9.59
N HIS A 176 19.56 -18.27 -9.06
CA HIS A 176 19.51 -18.06 -7.63
C HIS A 176 18.19 -18.54 -7.02
N ARG A 177 18.29 -19.05 -5.79
CA ARG A 177 17.14 -19.26 -4.90
C ARG A 177 17.13 -18.13 -3.88
N ILE A 178 16.06 -17.36 -3.89
CA ILE A 178 15.94 -16.15 -3.09
C ILE A 178 14.77 -16.33 -2.13
N LEU A 179 15.04 -16.20 -0.83
CA LEU A 179 14.01 -16.12 0.19
C LEU A 179 13.90 -14.65 0.62
N VAL A 180 12.75 -14.03 0.37
CA VAL A 180 12.44 -12.72 0.89
C VAL A 180 11.53 -12.87 2.10
N VAL A 181 11.88 -12.26 3.20
CA VAL A 181 11.10 -12.25 4.44
C VAL A 181 10.73 -10.81 4.76
N ASP A 182 9.44 -10.54 4.85
CA ASP A 182 8.88 -9.22 5.17
C ASP A 182 8.20 -9.25 6.54
N PRO A 183 8.89 -8.83 7.61
CA PRO A 183 8.33 -8.77 8.96
C PRO A 183 7.50 -7.48 9.12
N GLY A 184 6.20 -7.58 8.82
CA GLY A 184 5.25 -6.48 9.00
C GLY A 184 4.79 -6.31 10.45
N PHE A 185 3.91 -5.34 10.68
CA PHE A 185 3.32 -5.12 12.00
C PHE A 185 2.32 -6.24 12.38
N TYR A 186 1.48 -6.65 11.46
CA TYR A 186 0.40 -7.63 11.69
C TYR A 186 0.74 -9.02 11.11
N SER A 187 1.40 -9.06 9.96
CA SER A 187 1.79 -10.30 9.29
C SER A 187 3.29 -10.39 9.10
N LEU A 188 3.80 -11.61 9.13
CA LEU A 188 5.11 -11.98 8.61
C LEU A 188 4.87 -12.69 7.30
N ASP A 189 5.27 -12.09 6.21
CA ASP A 189 5.15 -12.63 4.88
C ASP A 189 6.49 -13.13 4.36
N TRP A 190 6.49 -14.24 3.60
CA TRP A 190 7.69 -14.70 2.92
C TRP A 190 7.39 -15.22 1.53
N VAL A 191 8.31 -14.98 0.63
CA VAL A 191 8.28 -15.54 -0.73
C VAL A 191 9.60 -16.26 -1.02
N LEU A 192 9.49 -17.41 -1.65
CA LEU A 192 10.63 -18.11 -2.24
C LEU A 192 10.56 -17.94 -3.76
N VAL A 193 11.62 -17.40 -4.33
CA VAL A 193 11.82 -17.32 -5.78
C VAL A 193 12.93 -18.31 -6.16
N SER A 194 12.70 -19.11 -7.18
CA SER A 194 13.68 -20.04 -7.71
C SER A 194 13.49 -20.15 -9.23
N ASN A 195 14.57 -20.13 -9.99
CA ASN A 195 14.55 -20.09 -11.44
C ASN A 195 13.68 -18.93 -11.98
N GLY A 196 13.79 -17.74 -11.39
CA GLY A 196 12.99 -16.57 -11.74
C GLY A 196 11.48 -16.70 -11.45
N GLN A 197 11.03 -17.78 -10.76
CA GLN A 197 9.61 -18.05 -10.53
C GLN A 197 9.27 -18.10 -9.04
N LEU A 198 8.14 -17.47 -8.70
CA LEU A 198 7.56 -17.54 -7.35
C LEU A 198 7.10 -18.98 -7.02
N GLN A 199 7.67 -19.56 -5.98
CA GLN A 199 7.33 -20.90 -5.49
C GLN A 199 6.14 -20.81 -4.52
N ARG A 200 4.91 -20.93 -5.04
CA ARG A 200 3.67 -20.71 -4.27
C ARG A 200 3.56 -21.59 -3.03
N GLN A 201 3.92 -22.87 -3.13
CA GLN A 201 3.81 -23.82 -2.00
C GLN A 201 4.84 -23.56 -0.89
N SER A 202 5.94 -22.89 -1.21
CA SER A 202 7.00 -22.54 -0.27
C SER A 202 6.93 -21.11 0.23
N SER A 203 5.92 -20.35 -0.23
CA SER A 203 5.66 -18.96 0.14
C SER A 203 4.40 -18.88 0.99
N GLY A 204 4.32 -17.94 1.91
CA GLY A 204 3.17 -17.86 2.81
C GLY A 204 3.14 -16.62 3.69
N THR A 205 2.15 -16.62 4.58
CA THR A 205 1.90 -15.57 5.57
C THR A 205 1.70 -16.20 6.94
N SER A 206 2.31 -15.63 7.96
CA SER A 206 1.99 -15.89 9.37
C SER A 206 1.36 -14.64 9.98
N LEU A 207 0.24 -14.80 10.69
CA LEU A 207 -0.39 -13.69 11.43
C LEU A 207 0.25 -13.47 12.82
N LYS A 208 1.33 -14.19 13.13
CA LYS A 208 2.15 -13.98 14.33
C LYS A 208 3.35 -13.11 13.95
N ALA A 209 3.17 -11.80 14.02
CA ALA A 209 4.18 -10.81 13.64
C ALA A 209 4.53 -9.89 14.82
N SER A 210 5.10 -8.73 14.55
CA SER A 210 5.59 -7.79 15.57
C SER A 210 4.54 -7.35 16.58
N SER A 211 3.27 -7.32 16.22
CA SER A 211 2.17 -6.99 17.14
C SER A 211 2.06 -7.95 18.32
N VAL A 212 2.41 -9.23 18.14
CA VAL A 212 2.39 -10.26 19.20
C VAL A 212 3.52 -10.08 20.21
N LEU A 213 4.59 -9.37 19.83
CA LEU A 213 5.74 -9.09 20.71
C LEU A 213 5.51 -7.86 21.61
N LEU A 214 4.41 -7.13 21.39
CA LEU A 214 4.05 -5.91 22.12
C LEU A 214 2.94 -6.15 23.17
N GLU A 215 2.40 -7.36 23.25
CA GLU A 215 1.48 -7.84 24.29
C GLU A 215 2.26 -8.49 25.45
#